data_0a7005ff7f1255378065bcd5ba3fa70c
#
_entry.id   0a7005ff7f1255378065bcd5ba3fa70c
#
_cell.length_a   1.000
_cell.length_b   1.000
_cell.length_c   1.000
_cell.angle_alpha   90.00
_cell.angle_beta   90.00
_cell.angle_gamma   90.00
#
_symmetry.space_group_name_H-M   'P 1'
#
loop_
_entity.id
_entity.type
_entity.pdbx_description
1 polymer ?
#
loop_
_entity_poly.entity_id
_entity_poly.type
_entity_poly.pdbx_seq_one_letter_code
_entity_poly.pdbx_strand_id
1 'polypeptide(L)'
;VDMETGAVLAAEIHHATEGDTATMHANLDQARENAAEAKKSGDAKKRGPDDDEPPPPPRTTEVVADKGYHKAELLHELKKDGYRTYISVPKQEGERCWRDKGGYYTARTFYANRDRVTLPKGKALLRKRGELIERTFAHACETGAHRRVRLRGRENVRKRYLLQIAAVNLALVMRSLLGRGTPRQEAEARKGRFALILVLWAAVEAVARLVHQAAAREWDAGWRLMEARSRWLRPMAA
;
A
#
# COMPACT_ATOMS: atom_id res chain seq x y z
N VAL A 1 1.15 -9.95 6.57
CA VAL A 1 0.28 -9.14 5.70
C VAL A 1 -1.10 -9.77 5.66
N ASP A 2 -2.13 -8.97 5.90
CA ASP A 2 -3.51 -9.39 5.70
C ASP A 2 -3.81 -9.59 4.21
N MET A 3 -4.39 -10.74 3.88
CA MET A 3 -4.64 -11.13 2.48
C MET A 3 -5.86 -10.42 1.86
N GLU A 4 -6.74 -9.86 2.66
CA GLU A 4 -7.94 -9.16 2.17
C GLU A 4 -7.63 -7.69 1.87
N THR A 5 -7.01 -7.00 2.82
CA THR A 5 -6.74 -5.57 2.74
C THR A 5 -5.36 -5.22 2.18
N GLY A 6 -4.41 -6.16 2.26
CA GLY A 6 -2.99 -5.91 1.97
C GLY A 6 -2.25 -5.17 3.08
N ALA A 7 -2.88 -4.93 4.23
CA ALA A 7 -2.25 -4.26 5.36
C ALA A 7 -1.18 -5.14 6.02
N VAL A 8 -0.10 -4.54 6.44
CA VAL A 8 0.96 -5.22 7.19
C VAL A 8 0.58 -5.20 8.68
N LEU A 9 0.22 -6.35 9.24
CA LEU A 9 -0.22 -6.48 10.63
C LEU A 9 0.94 -6.54 11.62
N ALA A 10 2.04 -7.20 11.23
CA ALA A 10 3.25 -7.29 12.03
C ALA A 10 4.49 -7.32 11.14
N ALA A 11 5.60 -6.81 11.65
CA ALA A 11 6.92 -6.94 11.04
C ALA A 11 7.99 -6.87 12.10
N GLU A 12 8.87 -7.84 12.09
CA GLU A 12 9.98 -7.95 13.03
C GLU A 12 11.31 -8.07 12.30
N ILE A 13 12.37 -7.65 12.97
CA ILE A 13 13.74 -7.80 12.48
C ILE A 13 14.46 -8.80 13.38
N HIS A 14 14.83 -9.91 12.77
CA HIS A 14 15.55 -11.00 13.43
C HIS A 14 17.03 -10.97 13.08
N HIS A 15 17.84 -11.70 13.82
CA HIS A 15 19.23 -11.93 13.45
C HIS A 15 19.29 -12.82 12.20
N ALA A 16 20.28 -12.57 11.32
CA ALA A 16 20.45 -13.35 10.09
C ALA A 16 20.74 -14.85 10.34
N THR A 17 21.11 -15.20 11.57
CA THR A 17 21.33 -16.58 12.02
C THR A 17 20.04 -17.30 12.44
N GLU A 18 18.95 -16.57 12.66
CA GLU A 18 17.67 -17.14 13.03
C GLU A 18 16.93 -17.58 11.77
N GLY A 19 16.53 -18.87 11.74
CA GLY A 19 15.80 -19.40 10.58
C GLY A 19 14.34 -18.95 10.57
N ASP A 20 13.77 -18.81 9.38
CA ASP A 20 12.38 -18.37 9.16
C ASP A 20 11.35 -19.18 9.96
N THR A 21 11.60 -20.48 10.14
CA THR A 21 10.71 -21.36 10.88
C THR A 21 10.68 -21.08 12.39
N ALA A 22 11.77 -20.56 12.97
CA ALA A 22 11.84 -20.25 14.39
C ALA A 22 11.11 -18.93 14.74
N THR A 23 11.04 -18.00 13.78
CA THR A 23 10.46 -16.67 14.00
C THR A 23 8.98 -16.59 13.68
N MET A 24 8.40 -17.63 13.07
CA MET A 24 7.04 -17.63 12.56
C MET A 24 5.99 -17.47 13.66
N HIS A 25 6.12 -18.20 14.79
CA HIS A 25 5.17 -18.11 15.90
C HIS A 25 5.11 -16.70 16.47
N ALA A 26 6.24 -16.09 16.80
CA ALA A 26 6.29 -14.74 17.34
C ALA A 26 5.64 -13.70 16.39
N ASN A 27 5.90 -13.83 15.10
CA ASN A 27 5.29 -12.95 14.10
C ASN A 27 3.77 -13.14 13.98
N LEU A 28 3.27 -14.36 14.10
CA LEU A 28 1.84 -14.64 14.04
C LEU A 28 1.12 -14.17 15.30
N ASP A 29 1.72 -14.36 16.48
CA ASP A 29 1.18 -13.89 17.74
C ASP A 29 1.07 -12.36 17.75
N GLN A 30 2.13 -11.65 17.36
CA GLN A 30 2.11 -10.21 17.21
C GLN A 30 1.05 -9.74 16.21
N ALA A 31 0.91 -10.43 15.07
CA ALA A 31 -0.11 -10.10 14.07
C ALA A 31 -1.53 -10.31 14.62
N ARG A 32 -1.73 -11.34 15.42
CA ARG A 32 -3.00 -11.66 16.08
C ARG A 32 -3.36 -10.63 17.14
N GLU A 33 -2.41 -10.23 17.97
CA GLU A 33 -2.57 -9.18 18.96
C GLU A 33 -2.95 -7.85 18.31
N ASN A 34 -2.19 -7.40 17.32
CA ASN A 34 -2.45 -6.16 16.58
C ASN A 34 -3.83 -6.17 15.89
N ALA A 35 -4.22 -7.31 15.32
CA ALA A 35 -5.54 -7.48 14.71
C ALA A 35 -6.68 -7.44 15.75
N ALA A 36 -6.46 -8.02 16.94
CA ALA A 36 -7.42 -8.00 18.04
C ALA A 36 -7.60 -6.59 18.60
N GLU A 37 -6.52 -5.84 18.78
CA GLU A 37 -6.56 -4.44 19.22
C GLU A 37 -7.30 -3.55 18.21
N ALA A 38 -7.02 -3.73 16.92
CA ALA A 38 -7.71 -3.01 15.85
C ALA A 38 -9.22 -3.27 15.85
N LYS A 39 -9.64 -4.53 16.08
CA LYS A 39 -11.06 -4.89 16.22
C LYS A 39 -11.69 -4.25 17.43
N LYS A 40 -11.08 -4.32 18.62
CA LYS A 40 -11.59 -3.69 19.85
C LYS A 40 -11.80 -2.20 19.64
N SER A 41 -10.86 -1.52 19.01
CA SER A 41 -10.95 -0.09 18.69
C SER A 41 -12.06 0.22 17.67
N GLY A 42 -12.28 -0.67 16.69
CA GLY A 42 -13.34 -0.55 15.69
C GLY A 42 -14.73 -0.81 16.27
N ASP A 43 -14.87 -1.83 17.10
CA ASP A 43 -16.13 -2.23 17.73
C ASP A 43 -16.58 -1.22 18.81
N ALA A 44 -15.64 -0.65 19.57
CA ALA A 44 -15.90 0.43 20.52
C ALA A 44 -16.49 1.69 19.83
N LYS A 45 -16.18 1.90 18.56
CA LYS A 45 -16.67 3.03 17.76
C LYS A 45 -18.02 2.75 17.10
N LYS A 46 -18.40 1.48 16.95
CA LYS A 46 -19.65 1.03 16.28
C LYS A 46 -20.75 0.63 17.25
N ARG A 47 -20.43 0.28 18.50
CA ARG A 47 -21.42 -0.11 19.50
C ARG A 47 -22.20 1.11 19.98
N GLY A 48 -23.48 1.17 19.59
CA GLY A 48 -24.48 1.92 20.31
C GLY A 48 -24.78 1.25 21.67
N PRO A 49 -25.42 1.95 22.60
CA PRO A 49 -25.69 1.43 23.94
C PRO A 49 -26.63 0.20 24.00
N ASP A 50 -27.21 -0.24 22.87
CA ASP A 50 -28.24 -1.31 22.81
C ASP A 50 -27.83 -2.55 22.00
N ASP A 51 -26.56 -2.70 21.57
CA ASP A 51 -26.13 -3.85 20.76
C ASP A 51 -25.56 -4.98 21.64
N ASP A 52 -26.44 -5.83 22.16
CA ASP A 52 -26.13 -7.07 22.93
C ASP A 52 -25.94 -8.30 22.01
N GLU A 53 -25.58 -8.14 20.72
CA GLU A 53 -25.35 -9.28 19.84
C GLU A 53 -24.04 -10.00 20.23
N PRO A 54 -24.11 -11.34 20.48
CA PRO A 54 -22.89 -12.09 20.83
C PRO A 54 -21.88 -12.06 19.69
N PRO A 55 -20.57 -11.96 19.99
CA PRO A 55 -19.53 -11.91 18.97
C PRO A 55 -19.58 -13.16 18.08
N PRO A 56 -19.41 -13.02 16.76
CA PRO A 56 -19.42 -14.17 15.85
C PRO A 56 -18.33 -15.16 16.22
N PRO A 57 -18.58 -16.47 16.03
CA PRO A 57 -17.62 -17.52 16.43
C PRO A 57 -16.26 -17.30 15.78
N PRO A 58 -15.17 -17.62 16.47
CA PRO A 58 -13.82 -17.41 15.99
C PRO A 58 -13.61 -18.17 14.67
N ARG A 59 -13.40 -17.43 13.59
CA ARG A 59 -13.05 -18.04 12.30
C ARG A 59 -11.64 -18.61 12.39
N THR A 60 -11.43 -19.82 11.88
CA THR A 60 -10.10 -20.43 11.76
C THR A 60 -9.22 -19.51 10.92
N THR A 61 -8.14 -19.00 11.49
CA THR A 61 -7.22 -18.10 10.79
C THR A 61 -6.43 -18.89 9.75
N GLU A 62 -6.53 -18.49 8.48
CA GLU A 62 -5.77 -19.08 7.38
C GLU A 62 -4.39 -18.42 7.30
N VAL A 63 -3.32 -19.24 7.28
CA VAL A 63 -1.93 -18.78 7.18
C VAL A 63 -1.34 -19.25 5.87
N VAL A 64 -0.89 -18.32 5.04
CA VAL A 64 -0.27 -18.57 3.75
C VAL A 64 1.19 -18.13 3.79
N ALA A 65 2.13 -19.07 3.66
CA ALA A 65 3.55 -18.77 3.75
C ALA A 65 4.37 -19.46 2.64
N ASP A 66 5.62 -19.02 2.49
CA ASP A 66 6.54 -19.56 1.50
C ASP A 66 7.10 -20.92 1.93
N LYS A 67 7.72 -21.60 0.98
CA LYS A 67 8.40 -22.88 1.20
C LYS A 67 9.51 -22.82 2.26
N GLY A 68 10.13 -21.66 2.50
CA GLY A 68 11.13 -21.45 3.54
C GLY A 68 10.60 -21.73 4.94
N TYR A 69 9.30 -21.51 5.16
CA TYR A 69 8.62 -21.79 6.43
C TYR A 69 8.12 -23.24 6.57
N HIS A 70 8.46 -24.11 5.60
CA HIS A 70 7.95 -25.48 5.60
C HIS A 70 8.78 -26.39 6.50
N LYS A 71 8.28 -26.64 7.70
CA LYS A 71 8.78 -27.65 8.65
C LYS A 71 7.59 -28.46 9.19
N ALA A 72 7.73 -29.79 9.22
CA ALA A 72 6.59 -30.65 9.59
C ALA A 72 6.12 -30.44 11.03
N GLU A 73 7.06 -30.24 11.95
CA GLU A 73 6.80 -29.92 13.35
C GLU A 73 6.05 -28.59 13.48
N LEU A 74 6.52 -27.54 12.79
CA LEU A 74 5.89 -26.22 12.77
C LEU A 74 4.43 -26.29 12.25
N LEU A 75 4.19 -27.05 11.18
CA LEU A 75 2.83 -27.28 10.68
C LEU A 75 1.90 -27.92 11.72
N HIS A 76 2.46 -28.82 12.53
CA HIS A 76 1.72 -29.50 13.59
C HIS A 76 1.40 -28.55 14.76
N GLU A 77 2.37 -27.72 15.16
CA GLU A 77 2.21 -26.69 16.18
C GLU A 77 1.17 -25.66 15.77
N LEU A 78 1.30 -25.07 14.57
CA LEU A 78 0.33 -24.11 14.03
C LEU A 78 -1.09 -24.69 13.98
N LYS A 79 -1.24 -25.98 13.69
CA LYS A 79 -2.54 -26.63 13.72
C LYS A 79 -3.11 -26.72 15.12
N LYS A 80 -2.28 -26.99 16.15
CA LYS A 80 -2.70 -26.99 17.57
C LYS A 80 -3.17 -25.60 18.00
N ASP A 81 -2.50 -24.53 17.50
CA ASP A 81 -2.85 -23.15 17.78
C ASP A 81 -4.07 -22.65 16.98
N GLY A 82 -4.74 -23.56 16.25
CA GLY A 82 -5.97 -23.27 15.52
C GLY A 82 -5.76 -22.63 14.14
N TYR A 83 -4.53 -22.63 13.61
CA TYR A 83 -4.26 -22.11 12.27
C TYR A 83 -4.50 -23.14 11.18
N ARG A 84 -5.03 -22.69 10.05
CA ARG A 84 -5.14 -23.47 8.81
C ARG A 84 -4.04 -23.06 7.85
N THR A 85 -3.06 -23.91 7.65
CA THR A 85 -1.85 -23.59 6.90
C THR A 85 -1.96 -23.88 5.41
N TYR A 86 -1.39 -23.01 4.59
CA TYR A 86 -1.14 -23.14 3.15
C TYR A 86 0.33 -22.80 2.88
N ILE A 87 1.23 -23.72 3.18
CA ILE A 87 2.68 -23.55 3.05
C ILE A 87 3.19 -24.49 1.98
N SER A 88 3.86 -23.93 0.95
CA SER A 88 4.38 -24.70 -0.16
C SER A 88 5.36 -25.77 0.31
N VAL A 89 5.20 -26.98 -0.19
CA VAL A 89 6.07 -28.12 0.14
C VAL A 89 7.32 -28.08 -0.77
N PRO A 90 8.54 -28.11 -0.21
CA PRO A 90 9.73 -28.27 -1.02
C PRO A 90 9.68 -29.59 -1.81
N LYS A 91 10.16 -29.56 -3.04
CA LYS A 91 10.36 -30.79 -3.82
C LYS A 91 11.36 -31.68 -3.09
N GLN A 92 10.97 -32.87 -2.78
CA GLN A 92 11.84 -33.86 -2.18
C GLN A 92 11.80 -35.13 -3.03
N GLU A 93 12.95 -35.67 -3.36
CA GLU A 93 13.09 -36.94 -4.03
C GLU A 93 13.02 -38.07 -2.99
N GLY A 94 12.33 -39.17 -3.31
CA GLY A 94 12.18 -40.34 -2.46
C GLY A 94 11.01 -40.28 -1.44
N GLU A 95 10.77 -41.40 -0.78
CA GLU A 95 9.75 -41.54 0.24
C GLU A 95 10.16 -40.90 1.56
N ARG A 96 9.20 -40.22 2.25
CA ARG A 96 9.43 -39.63 3.57
C ARG A 96 9.32 -40.70 4.67
N CYS A 97 10.39 -40.88 5.43
CA CYS A 97 10.33 -41.63 6.67
C CYS A 97 9.87 -40.73 7.82
N TRP A 98 8.84 -41.18 8.56
CA TRP A 98 8.22 -40.45 9.68
C TRP A 98 8.61 -41.01 11.06
N ARG A 99 9.37 -42.10 11.13
CA ARG A 99 9.70 -42.77 12.41
C ARG A 99 10.42 -41.81 13.37
N ASP A 100 11.31 -40.96 12.85
CA ASP A 100 12.15 -40.09 13.67
C ASP A 100 11.69 -38.60 13.62
N LYS A 101 10.51 -38.32 13.04
CA LYS A 101 10.02 -36.95 12.76
C LYS A 101 8.60 -36.69 13.30
N GLY A 102 8.35 -37.01 14.56
CA GLY A 102 7.07 -36.65 15.21
C GLY A 102 5.90 -37.58 14.92
N GLY A 103 6.11 -38.69 14.22
CA GLY A 103 5.14 -39.77 14.08
C GLY A 103 3.89 -39.45 13.26
N TYR A 104 2.80 -40.18 13.54
CA TYR A 104 1.55 -40.16 12.77
C TYR A 104 0.87 -38.79 12.68
N TYR A 105 0.79 -38.04 13.78
CA TYR A 105 0.08 -36.75 13.81
C TYR A 105 0.79 -35.69 12.99
N THR A 106 2.10 -35.66 13.01
CA THR A 106 2.92 -34.74 12.19
C THR A 106 2.81 -35.09 10.71
N ALA A 107 2.87 -36.39 10.37
CA ALA A 107 2.64 -36.86 9.01
C ALA A 107 1.26 -36.47 8.48
N ARG A 108 0.19 -36.68 9.28
CA ARG A 108 -1.18 -36.31 8.91
C ARG A 108 -1.32 -34.82 8.65
N THR A 109 -0.68 -33.97 9.46
CA THR A 109 -0.74 -32.52 9.30
C THR A 109 0.02 -32.07 8.03
N PHE A 110 1.17 -32.67 7.80
CA PHE A 110 1.96 -32.45 6.59
C PHE A 110 1.17 -32.78 5.32
N TYR A 111 0.59 -33.97 5.22
CA TYR A 111 -0.19 -34.37 4.04
C TYR A 111 -1.43 -33.51 3.87
N ALA A 112 -2.14 -33.19 4.95
CA ALA A 112 -3.28 -32.29 4.89
C ALA A 112 -2.92 -30.88 4.40
N ASN A 113 -1.75 -30.34 4.75
CA ASN A 113 -1.26 -29.08 4.19
C ASN A 113 -0.92 -29.24 2.70
N ARG A 114 -0.21 -30.33 2.32
CA ARG A 114 0.14 -30.61 0.91
C ARG A 114 -1.10 -30.68 0.01
N ASP A 115 -2.13 -31.39 0.47
CA ASP A 115 -3.36 -31.53 -0.29
C ASP A 115 -4.08 -30.20 -0.45
N ARG A 116 -4.16 -29.38 0.61
CA ARG A 116 -4.72 -28.02 0.52
C ARG A 116 -3.99 -27.12 -0.47
N VAL A 117 -2.65 -27.19 -0.50
CA VAL A 117 -1.82 -26.38 -1.42
C VAL A 117 -2.01 -26.79 -2.87
N THR A 118 -2.29 -28.06 -3.14
CA THR A 118 -2.50 -28.57 -4.53
C THR A 118 -3.88 -28.21 -5.09
N LEU A 119 -4.86 -27.95 -4.22
CA LEU A 119 -6.21 -27.57 -4.62
C LEU A 119 -6.23 -26.16 -5.27
N PRO A 120 -7.25 -25.87 -6.12
CA PRO A 120 -7.40 -24.57 -6.77
C PRO A 120 -7.36 -23.39 -5.79
N LYS A 121 -8.06 -23.50 -4.64
CA LYS A 121 -8.03 -22.48 -3.58
C LYS A 121 -6.61 -22.22 -3.05
N GLY A 122 -5.85 -23.28 -2.75
CA GLY A 122 -4.48 -23.15 -2.24
C GLY A 122 -3.55 -22.50 -3.25
N LYS A 123 -3.63 -22.88 -4.51
CA LYS A 123 -2.86 -22.26 -5.60
C LYS A 123 -3.19 -20.77 -5.77
N ALA A 124 -4.48 -20.41 -5.70
CA ALA A 124 -4.92 -19.02 -5.76
C ALA A 124 -4.39 -18.19 -4.58
N LEU A 125 -4.45 -18.73 -3.35
CA LEU A 125 -3.93 -18.07 -2.15
C LEU A 125 -2.41 -17.87 -2.23
N LEU A 126 -1.64 -18.86 -2.67
CA LEU A 126 -0.19 -18.73 -2.83
C LEU A 126 0.18 -17.69 -3.89
N ARG A 127 -0.56 -17.61 -5.00
CA ARG A 127 -0.37 -16.57 -6.02
C ARG A 127 -0.67 -15.19 -5.45
N LYS A 128 -1.82 -15.03 -4.80
CA LYS A 128 -2.23 -13.77 -4.15
C LYS A 128 -1.21 -13.30 -3.10
N ARG A 129 -0.69 -14.24 -2.29
CA ARG A 129 0.38 -13.95 -1.32
C ARG A 129 1.62 -13.39 -2.03
N GLY A 130 2.12 -14.06 -3.06
CA GLY A 130 3.28 -13.59 -3.82
C GLY A 130 3.06 -12.16 -4.32
N GLU A 131 1.94 -11.92 -4.99
CA GLU A 131 1.59 -10.60 -5.52
C GLU A 131 1.54 -9.50 -4.43
N LEU A 132 0.88 -9.77 -3.30
CA LEU A 132 0.74 -8.80 -2.22
C LEU A 132 2.08 -8.49 -1.53
N ILE A 133 2.86 -9.53 -1.22
CA ILE A 133 4.13 -9.36 -0.51
C ILE A 133 5.15 -8.69 -1.42
N GLU A 134 5.31 -9.15 -2.66
CA GLU A 134 6.23 -8.55 -3.61
C GLU A 134 5.91 -7.08 -3.87
N ARG A 135 4.64 -6.73 -4.03
CA ARG A 135 4.19 -5.34 -4.20
C ARG A 135 4.50 -4.48 -2.98
N THR A 136 4.25 -4.99 -1.78
CA THR A 136 4.53 -4.26 -0.53
C THR A 136 6.03 -4.05 -0.34
N PHE A 137 6.85 -5.08 -0.57
CA PHE A 137 8.30 -4.97 -0.52
C PHE A 137 8.87 -4.06 -1.59
N ALA A 138 8.42 -4.16 -2.83
CA ALA A 138 8.84 -3.29 -3.92
C ALA A 138 8.55 -1.83 -3.57
N HIS A 139 7.34 -1.54 -3.09
CA HIS A 139 6.97 -0.20 -2.66
C HIS A 139 7.84 0.31 -1.50
N ALA A 140 8.07 -0.51 -0.48
CA ALA A 140 8.95 -0.16 0.63
C ALA A 140 10.41 0.07 0.19
N CYS A 141 10.92 -0.71 -0.76
CA CYS A 141 12.27 -0.55 -1.29
C CYS A 141 12.43 0.67 -2.20
N GLU A 142 11.44 0.98 -3.02
CA GLU A 142 11.51 2.08 -3.99
C GLU A 142 11.24 3.44 -3.35
N THR A 143 10.19 3.54 -2.54
CA THR A 143 9.79 4.82 -1.93
C THR A 143 10.38 5.04 -0.56
N GLY A 144 10.70 3.98 0.15
CA GLY A 144 11.11 4.02 1.55
C GLY A 144 12.60 3.84 1.80
N ALA A 145 13.43 3.72 0.76
CA ALA A 145 14.86 3.50 0.88
C ALA A 145 15.24 2.28 1.76
N HIS A 146 14.42 1.21 1.73
CA HIS A 146 14.72 -0.04 2.43
C HIS A 146 15.96 -0.77 1.90
N ARG A 147 16.40 -0.48 0.68
CA ARG A 147 17.57 -1.14 0.07
C ARG A 147 18.88 -0.88 0.80
N ARG A 148 19.00 0.23 1.53
CA ARG A 148 20.21 0.58 2.27
C ARG A 148 19.85 1.15 3.64
N VAL A 149 20.30 0.47 4.69
CA VAL A 149 20.16 0.96 6.05
C VAL A 149 21.48 1.61 6.47
N ARG A 150 21.42 2.91 6.81
CA ARG A 150 22.58 3.68 7.30
C ARG A 150 22.61 3.80 8.83
N LEU A 151 21.61 3.23 9.49
CA LEU A 151 21.48 3.27 10.93
C LEU A 151 22.27 2.13 11.58
N ARG A 152 22.89 2.41 12.72
CA ARG A 152 23.57 1.40 13.54
C ARG A 152 22.66 0.95 14.68
N GLY A 153 22.75 -0.31 15.04
CA GLY A 153 21.97 -0.94 16.10
C GLY A 153 20.60 -1.43 15.65
N ARG A 154 20.26 -2.64 16.08
CA ARG A 154 19.02 -3.37 15.71
C ARG A 154 17.78 -2.54 16.02
N GLU A 155 17.71 -1.89 17.18
CA GLU A 155 16.57 -1.09 17.59
C GLU A 155 16.31 0.11 16.67
N ASN A 156 17.36 0.80 16.24
CA ASN A 156 17.22 1.93 15.32
C ASN A 156 16.76 1.47 13.93
N VAL A 157 17.28 0.32 13.48
CA VAL A 157 16.84 -0.31 12.24
C VAL A 157 15.37 -0.72 12.33
N ARG A 158 14.97 -1.38 13.44
CA ARG A 158 13.57 -1.78 13.70
C ARG A 158 12.62 -0.58 13.68
N LYS A 159 12.92 0.47 14.42
CA LYS A 159 12.12 1.71 14.44
C LYS A 159 11.92 2.29 13.05
N ARG A 160 12.97 2.34 12.24
CA ARG A 160 12.88 2.81 10.86
C ARG A 160 11.95 1.94 10.01
N TYR A 161 12.08 0.61 10.11
CA TYR A 161 11.22 -0.30 9.36
C TYR A 161 9.76 -0.20 9.79
N LEU A 162 9.48 -0.12 11.09
CA LEU A 162 8.13 0.05 11.60
C LEU A 162 7.48 1.36 11.15
N LEU A 163 8.24 2.47 11.20
CA LEU A 163 7.76 3.76 10.71
C LEU A 163 7.36 3.70 9.24
N GLN A 164 8.13 3.00 8.44
CA GLN A 164 7.87 2.87 7.01
C GLN A 164 6.68 1.96 6.71
N ILE A 165 6.52 0.88 7.46
CA ILE A 165 5.34 0.02 7.39
C ILE A 165 4.09 0.80 7.78
N ALA A 166 4.17 1.62 8.84
CA ALA A 166 3.08 2.51 9.21
C ALA A 166 2.72 3.48 8.08
N ALA A 167 3.70 4.04 7.38
CA ALA A 167 3.45 4.89 6.21
C ALA A 167 2.78 4.12 5.04
N VAL A 168 3.18 2.87 4.78
CA VAL A 168 2.54 2.00 3.78
C VAL A 168 1.09 1.71 4.15
N ASN A 169 0.82 1.35 5.40
CA ASN A 169 -0.53 1.10 5.89
C ASN A 169 -1.38 2.38 5.85
N LEU A 170 -0.84 3.52 6.25
CA LEU A 170 -1.52 4.81 6.15
C LEU A 170 -1.89 5.12 4.69
N ALA A 171 -0.99 4.88 3.74
CA ALA A 171 -1.27 5.06 2.32
C ALA A 171 -2.38 4.11 1.81
N LEU A 172 -2.51 2.89 2.36
CA LEU A 172 -3.63 1.99 2.08
C LEU A 172 -4.95 2.55 2.60
N VAL A 173 -4.97 3.02 3.85
CA VAL A 173 -6.15 3.64 4.47
C VAL A 173 -6.58 4.88 3.69
N MET A 174 -5.65 5.76 3.35
CA MET A 174 -5.92 6.97 2.56
C MET A 174 -6.52 6.64 1.18
N ARG A 175 -6.01 5.61 0.52
CA ARG A 175 -6.59 5.13 -0.76
C ARG A 175 -8.00 4.59 -0.59
N SER A 176 -8.24 3.82 0.46
CA SER A 176 -9.55 3.25 0.76
C SER A 176 -10.58 4.33 1.07
N LEU A 177 -10.22 5.33 1.89
CA LEU A 177 -11.12 6.40 2.32
C LEU A 177 -11.36 7.45 1.24
N LEU A 178 -10.33 7.82 0.48
CA LEU A 178 -10.39 8.93 -0.47
C LEU A 178 -10.63 8.48 -1.91
N GLY A 179 -10.66 7.17 -2.18
CA GLY A 179 -10.78 6.61 -3.54
C GLY A 179 -9.66 7.04 -4.49
N ARG A 180 -8.55 7.53 -3.95
CA ARG A 180 -7.43 8.04 -4.75
C ARG A 180 -6.42 6.95 -5.04
N GLY A 181 -5.76 7.09 -6.18
CA GLY A 181 -4.74 6.16 -6.63
C GLY A 181 -3.46 6.15 -5.78
N THR A 182 -2.39 5.61 -6.33
CA THR A 182 -1.09 5.59 -5.65
C THR A 182 -0.54 7.01 -5.45
N PRO A 183 0.35 7.24 -4.46
CA PRO A 183 1.02 8.54 -4.27
C PRO A 183 1.69 9.07 -5.54
N ARG A 184 2.17 8.16 -6.39
CA ARG A 184 2.78 8.51 -7.69
C ARG A 184 1.73 9.05 -8.68
N GLN A 185 0.58 8.40 -8.80
CA GLN A 185 -0.53 8.87 -9.63
C GLN A 185 -1.07 10.22 -9.14
N GLU A 186 -1.14 10.42 -7.83
CA GLU A 186 -1.54 11.70 -7.25
C GLU A 186 -0.53 12.81 -7.55
N ALA A 187 0.77 12.52 -7.48
CA ALA A 187 1.81 13.47 -7.83
C ALA A 187 1.77 13.83 -9.32
N GLU A 188 1.51 12.87 -10.20
CA GLU A 188 1.34 13.11 -11.66
C GLU A 188 0.07 13.92 -11.95
N ALA A 189 -1.05 13.60 -11.28
CA ALA A 189 -2.29 14.36 -11.40
C ALA A 189 -2.16 15.80 -10.90
N ARG A 190 -1.35 16.05 -9.85
CA ARG A 190 -1.01 17.40 -9.39
C ARG A 190 -0.22 18.17 -10.43
N LYS A 191 0.79 17.53 -11.05
CA LYS A 191 1.57 18.16 -12.14
C LYS A 191 0.67 18.53 -13.32
N GLY A 192 -0.25 17.64 -13.72
CA GLY A 192 -1.21 17.92 -14.79
C GLY A 192 -2.15 19.08 -14.46
N ARG A 193 -2.66 19.17 -13.24
CA ARG A 193 -3.50 20.31 -12.79
C ARG A 193 -2.72 21.62 -12.76
N PHE A 194 -1.46 21.59 -12.31
CA PHE A 194 -0.60 22.77 -12.30
C PHE A 194 -0.28 23.25 -13.73
N ALA A 195 0.01 22.33 -14.63
CA ALA A 195 0.21 22.63 -16.04
C ALA A 195 -1.05 23.26 -16.67
N LEU A 196 -2.24 22.74 -16.36
CA LEU A 196 -3.51 23.31 -16.83
C LEU A 196 -3.72 24.74 -16.33
N ILE A 197 -3.43 25.02 -15.07
CA ILE A 197 -3.53 26.37 -14.49
C ILE A 197 -2.56 27.33 -15.20
N LEU A 198 -1.34 26.90 -15.48
CA LEU A 198 -0.36 27.71 -16.21
C LEU A 198 -0.80 28.01 -17.67
N VAL A 199 -1.40 27.01 -18.32
CA VAL A 199 -1.94 27.21 -19.69
C VAL A 199 -3.12 28.17 -19.66
N LEU A 200 -4.03 28.05 -18.71
CA LEU A 200 -5.15 28.98 -18.55
C LEU A 200 -4.66 30.40 -18.23
N TRP A 201 -3.67 30.54 -17.37
CA TRP A 201 -3.07 31.84 -17.08
C TRP A 201 -2.44 32.47 -18.31
N ALA A 202 -1.65 31.70 -19.06
CA ALA A 202 -1.04 32.17 -20.31
C ALA A 202 -2.11 32.59 -21.36
N ALA A 203 -3.22 31.88 -21.46
CA ALA A 203 -4.35 32.23 -22.31
C ALA A 203 -4.99 33.55 -21.89
N VAL A 204 -5.23 33.75 -20.59
CA VAL A 204 -5.78 35.01 -20.05
C VAL A 204 -4.85 36.17 -20.35
N GLU A 205 -3.53 36.03 -20.16
CA GLU A 205 -2.56 37.06 -20.50
C GLU A 205 -2.52 37.36 -22.01
N ALA A 206 -2.65 36.33 -22.83
CA ALA A 206 -2.69 36.54 -24.31
C ALA A 206 -3.93 37.35 -24.72
N VAL A 207 -5.11 37.00 -24.15
CA VAL A 207 -6.35 37.76 -24.40
C VAL A 207 -6.22 39.22 -23.90
N ALA A 208 -5.69 39.41 -22.68
CA ALA A 208 -5.48 40.73 -22.13
C ALA A 208 -4.55 41.58 -23.01
N ARG A 209 -3.48 41.00 -23.55
CA ARG A 209 -2.59 41.66 -24.48
C ARG A 209 -3.31 42.06 -25.80
N LEU A 210 -4.13 41.17 -26.35
CA LEU A 210 -4.90 41.45 -27.56
C LEU A 210 -5.91 42.58 -27.33
N VAL A 211 -6.62 42.55 -26.21
CA VAL A 211 -7.56 43.65 -25.85
C VAL A 211 -6.82 44.99 -25.70
N HIS A 212 -5.68 44.99 -25.01
CA HIS A 212 -4.88 46.19 -24.84
C HIS A 212 -4.37 46.75 -26.19
N GLN A 213 -3.91 45.87 -27.08
CA GLN A 213 -3.47 46.26 -28.43
C GLN A 213 -4.64 46.80 -29.27
N ALA A 214 -5.84 46.20 -29.18
CA ALA A 214 -7.02 46.69 -29.86
C ALA A 214 -7.42 48.10 -29.38
N ALA A 215 -7.47 48.27 -28.04
CA ALA A 215 -7.75 49.59 -27.45
C ALA A 215 -6.72 50.67 -27.84
N ALA A 216 -5.42 50.31 -27.86
CA ALA A 216 -4.38 51.22 -28.31
C ALA A 216 -4.54 51.64 -29.78
N ARG A 217 -4.92 50.70 -30.65
CA ARG A 217 -5.20 51.00 -32.07
C ARG A 217 -6.39 51.94 -32.26
N GLU A 218 -7.47 51.75 -31.52
CA GLU A 218 -8.64 52.63 -31.53
C GLU A 218 -8.30 54.02 -31.00
N TRP A 219 -7.51 54.09 -29.92
CA TRP A 219 -7.03 55.37 -29.40
C TRP A 219 -6.18 56.14 -30.42
N ASP A 220 -5.20 55.46 -31.06
CA ASP A 220 -4.37 56.07 -32.10
C ASP A 220 -5.17 56.50 -33.34
N ALA A 221 -6.20 55.75 -33.73
CA ALA A 221 -7.11 56.11 -34.80
C ALA A 221 -7.94 57.34 -34.43
N GLY A 222 -8.50 57.36 -33.21
CA GLY A 222 -9.23 58.50 -32.67
C GLY A 222 -8.36 59.79 -32.63
N TRP A 223 -7.14 59.64 -32.13
CA TRP A 223 -6.16 60.76 -32.09
C TRP A 223 -5.85 61.32 -33.44
N ARG A 224 -5.58 60.48 -34.44
CA ARG A 224 -5.32 60.90 -35.86
C ARG A 224 -6.50 61.59 -36.42
N LEU A 225 -7.74 61.22 -36.19
CA LEU A 225 -8.95 61.88 -36.61
C LEU A 225 -9.09 63.30 -36.00
N MET A 226 -8.81 63.41 -34.71
CA MET A 226 -8.82 64.72 -34.02
C MET A 226 -7.73 65.66 -34.58
N GLU A 227 -6.55 65.14 -34.82
CA GLU A 227 -5.45 65.90 -35.38
C GLU A 227 -5.75 66.40 -36.85
N ALA A 228 -6.34 65.49 -37.63
CA ALA A 228 -6.83 65.87 -38.98
C ALA A 228 -7.90 66.94 -38.89
N ARG A 229 -8.86 66.86 -38.00
CA ARG A 229 -9.92 67.87 -37.79
C ARG A 229 -9.36 69.24 -37.35
N SER A 230 -8.34 69.21 -36.47
CA SER A 230 -7.68 70.44 -35.99
C SER A 230 -6.92 71.18 -37.12
N ARG A 231 -6.40 70.48 -38.14
CA ARG A 231 -5.77 71.05 -39.29
C ARG A 231 -6.76 71.82 -40.20
N TRP A 232 -8.01 71.36 -40.32
CA TRP A 232 -9.05 72.02 -41.08
C TRP A 232 -9.63 73.24 -40.35
N LEU A 233 -9.44 73.37 -39.05
CA LEU A 233 -9.92 74.48 -38.25
C LEU A 233 -8.89 75.63 -38.08
N ARG A 234 -7.71 75.53 -38.69
CA ARG A 234 -6.76 76.66 -38.70
C ARG A 234 -7.28 77.72 -39.63
N PRO A 235 -7.61 78.93 -39.16
CA PRO A 235 -8.00 80.03 -40.05
C PRO A 235 -6.84 80.33 -40.98
N MET A 236 -7.14 80.50 -42.26
CA MET A 236 -6.22 81.11 -43.23
C MET A 236 -5.97 82.55 -42.75
N ALA A 237 -4.91 82.72 -41.96
CA ALA A 237 -4.40 84.08 -41.70
C ALA A 237 -3.68 84.52 -42.96
N ALA A 238 -4.34 85.38 -43.67
CA ALA A 238 -3.75 86.19 -44.76
C ALA A 238 -2.89 87.27 -44.13
#